data_b94ccfff39eca01f9a7ffb66f62344b4
#
_entry.id   b94ccfff39eca01f9a7ffb66f62344b4
#
_cell.length_a   1.000
_cell.length_b   1.000
_cell.length_c   1.000
_cell.angle_alpha   90.00
_cell.angle_beta   90.00
_cell.angle_gamma   90.00
#
_symmetry.space_group_name_H-M   'P 1'
#
loop_
_entity.id
_entity.type
_entity.pdbx_description
1 polymer ?
#
loop_
_entity_poly.entity_id
_entity_poly.type
_entity_poly.pdbx_seq_one_letter_code
_entity_poly.pdbx_strand_id
1 'polypeptide(L)'
;MRWDPRDRILLLQGAEVEIRADGSLDYPDEVLAGLDIVIASLHSSLRQPREQVTERLIRAMRNPHVDIIGHPTGRMIPSREGADLDMEAVLAAAKESGVALEINAHPARLDLDDVYSRRAIGMGIPLTINTDAHSPADMDLLHFGVATARRGWVEAKDVINTWDAEELLRWLRGRGG
;
A
#
# COMPACT_ATOMS: atom_id res chain seq x y z
N MET A 1 -4.70 7.30 20.07
CA MET A 1 -4.06 8.64 20.24
C MET A 1 -5.15 9.72 20.23
N ARG A 2 -5.11 10.73 21.10
CA ARG A 2 -6.07 11.87 21.06
C ARG A 2 -5.42 12.98 20.24
N TRP A 3 -5.98 13.29 19.07
CA TRP A 3 -5.61 14.47 18.31
C TRP A 3 -6.17 15.72 19.00
N ASP A 4 -5.29 16.71 19.26
CA ASP A 4 -5.69 18.05 19.68
C ASP A 4 -5.66 18.96 18.43
N PRO A 5 -6.77 19.63 18.06
CA PRO A 5 -6.80 20.55 16.91
C PRO A 5 -5.77 21.68 16.98
N ARG A 6 -5.16 21.91 18.14
CA ARG A 6 -4.08 22.88 18.34
C ARG A 6 -2.71 22.36 17.93
N ASP A 7 -2.56 21.03 17.77
CA ASP A 7 -1.33 20.41 17.30
C ASP A 7 -1.25 20.60 15.79
N ARG A 8 -0.16 21.19 15.33
CA ARG A 8 0.09 21.43 13.90
C ARG A 8 0.48 20.16 13.14
N ILE A 9 0.83 19.11 13.84
CA ILE A 9 1.28 17.81 13.29
C ILE A 9 0.64 16.70 14.12
N LEU A 10 -0.02 15.76 13.41
CA LEU A 10 -0.48 14.50 13.95
C LEU A 10 0.56 13.41 13.66
N LEU A 11 1.08 12.77 14.70
CA LEU A 11 1.98 11.63 14.54
C LEU A 11 1.18 10.33 14.61
N LEU A 12 1.22 9.53 13.52
CA LEU A 12 0.68 8.19 13.46
C LEU A 12 1.80 7.16 13.65
N GLN A 13 1.53 6.13 14.44
CA GLN A 13 2.45 5.01 14.63
C GLN A 13 2.08 3.90 13.65
N GLY A 14 3.01 3.50 12.80
CA GLY A 14 2.78 2.47 11.80
C GLY A 14 3.94 1.50 11.66
N ALA A 15 3.69 0.43 10.91
CA ALA A 15 4.72 -0.52 10.52
C ALA A 15 4.49 -1.04 9.10
N GLU A 16 5.58 -1.33 8.40
CA GLU A 16 5.57 -2.19 7.23
C GLU A 16 5.85 -3.62 7.70
N VAL A 17 4.97 -4.55 7.31
CA VAL A 17 4.99 -5.94 7.76
C VAL A 17 5.11 -6.89 6.58
N GLU A 18 5.84 -7.99 6.77
CA GLU A 18 5.99 -9.04 5.75
C GLU A 18 4.71 -9.87 5.61
N ILE A 19 4.28 -10.08 4.39
CA ILE A 19 3.30 -11.11 4.06
C ILE A 19 4.05 -12.43 3.87
N ARG A 20 3.93 -13.37 4.78
CA ARG A 20 4.62 -14.66 4.73
C ARG A 20 4.11 -15.52 3.58
N ALA A 21 4.85 -16.58 3.23
CA ALA A 21 4.54 -17.45 2.11
C ALA A 21 3.16 -18.11 2.16
N ASP A 22 2.57 -18.25 3.34
CA ASP A 22 1.23 -18.77 3.58
C ASP A 22 0.14 -17.69 3.64
N GLY A 23 0.52 -16.41 3.47
CA GLY A 23 -0.38 -15.26 3.53
C GLY A 23 -0.65 -14.73 4.93
N SER A 24 -0.04 -15.31 5.98
CA SER A 24 -0.04 -14.72 7.32
C SER A 24 0.91 -13.52 7.38
N LEU A 25 0.68 -12.61 8.32
CA LEU A 25 1.58 -11.50 8.58
C LEU A 25 2.66 -11.93 9.59
N ASP A 26 3.80 -11.26 9.58
CA ASP A 26 4.90 -11.55 10.51
C ASP A 26 4.68 -10.99 11.91
N TYR A 27 3.73 -10.07 12.07
CA TYR A 27 3.27 -9.59 13.38
C TYR A 27 1.91 -10.22 13.74
N PRO A 28 1.69 -10.56 15.02
CA PRO A 28 0.40 -11.06 15.47
C PRO A 28 -0.65 -9.92 15.53
N ASP A 29 -1.91 -10.27 15.39
CA ASP A 29 -3.02 -9.31 15.31
C ASP A 29 -3.08 -8.37 16.53
N GLU A 30 -2.69 -8.85 17.72
CA GLU A 30 -2.66 -8.04 18.96
C GLU A 30 -1.66 -6.86 18.84
N VAL A 31 -0.56 -7.04 18.10
CA VAL A 31 0.42 -5.99 17.83
C VAL A 31 -0.12 -5.05 16.76
N LEU A 32 -0.68 -5.60 15.67
CA LEU A 32 -1.24 -4.82 14.57
C LEU A 32 -2.38 -3.93 15.03
N ALA A 33 -3.26 -4.42 15.91
CA ALA A 33 -4.37 -3.66 16.50
C ALA A 33 -3.91 -2.44 17.33
N GLY A 34 -2.65 -2.42 17.76
CA GLY A 34 -2.05 -1.30 18.49
C GLY A 34 -1.46 -0.21 17.59
N LEU A 35 -1.41 -0.43 16.27
CA LEU A 35 -0.86 0.52 15.31
C LEU A 35 -1.97 1.42 14.75
N ASP A 36 -1.59 2.62 14.35
CA ASP A 36 -2.51 3.57 13.68
C ASP A 36 -2.64 3.26 12.18
N ILE A 37 -1.59 2.67 11.57
CA ILE A 37 -1.52 2.34 10.13
C ILE A 37 -0.59 1.15 9.89
N VAL A 38 -1.02 0.20 9.06
CA VAL A 38 -0.26 -1.00 8.72
C VAL A 38 -0.11 -1.13 7.20
N ILE A 39 1.13 -1.24 6.76
CA ILE A 39 1.49 -1.52 5.36
C ILE A 39 1.93 -2.98 5.28
N ALA A 40 1.26 -3.80 4.47
CA ALA A 40 1.66 -5.18 4.25
C ALA A 40 2.33 -5.36 2.90
N SER A 41 3.48 -6.02 2.86
CA SER A 41 4.33 -6.11 1.67
C SER A 41 4.86 -7.51 1.38
N LEU A 42 5.09 -7.79 0.09
CA LEU A 42 5.72 -9.02 -0.38
C LEU A 42 7.24 -8.78 -0.55
N HIS A 43 8.07 -9.38 0.30
CA HIS A 43 9.53 -9.31 0.16
C HIS A 43 10.17 -10.65 -0.18
N SER A 44 9.55 -11.74 0.28
CA SER A 44 10.06 -13.11 0.14
C SER A 44 9.16 -13.97 -0.74
N SER A 45 9.66 -15.14 -1.17
CA SER A 45 8.87 -16.16 -1.89
C SER A 45 8.08 -15.64 -3.11
N LEU A 46 8.62 -14.64 -3.83
CA LEU A 46 7.97 -14.01 -4.98
C LEU A 46 7.83 -14.93 -6.20
N ARG A 47 8.51 -16.07 -6.21
CA ARG A 47 8.47 -17.07 -7.29
C ARG A 47 7.47 -18.20 -7.06
N GLN A 48 6.56 -18.03 -6.10
CA GLN A 48 5.42 -18.94 -5.96
C GLN A 48 4.58 -18.97 -7.23
N PRO A 49 3.86 -20.08 -7.52
CA PRO A 49 2.88 -20.12 -8.61
C PRO A 49 1.88 -18.96 -8.52
N ARG A 50 1.46 -18.44 -9.69
CA ARG A 50 0.56 -17.29 -9.82
C ARG A 50 -0.65 -17.33 -8.88
N GLU A 51 -1.36 -18.44 -8.88
CA GLU A 51 -2.53 -18.63 -8.02
C GLU A 51 -2.18 -18.51 -6.54
N GLN A 52 -1.07 -19.12 -6.14
CA GLN A 52 -0.64 -19.15 -4.74
C GLN A 52 -0.18 -17.77 -4.25
N VAL A 53 0.65 -17.04 -5.03
CA VAL A 53 1.11 -15.71 -4.63
C VAL A 53 -0.02 -14.68 -4.67
N THR A 54 -0.99 -14.85 -5.58
CA THR A 54 -2.20 -14.02 -5.63
C THR A 54 -3.07 -14.23 -4.39
N GLU A 55 -3.39 -15.48 -4.05
CA GLU A 55 -4.20 -15.79 -2.85
C GLU A 55 -3.50 -15.35 -1.56
N ARG A 56 -2.19 -15.49 -1.49
CA ARG A 56 -1.35 -14.99 -0.40
C ARG A 56 -1.56 -13.49 -0.18
N LEU A 57 -1.52 -12.68 -1.24
CA LEU A 57 -1.73 -11.24 -1.18
C LEU A 57 -3.17 -10.89 -0.81
N ILE A 58 -4.13 -11.57 -1.40
CA ILE A 58 -5.56 -11.40 -1.09
C ILE A 58 -5.86 -11.72 0.37
N ARG A 59 -5.26 -12.78 0.91
CA ARG A 59 -5.41 -13.15 2.32
C ARG A 59 -4.91 -12.03 3.25
N ALA A 60 -3.78 -11.41 2.92
CA ALA A 60 -3.28 -10.27 3.68
C ALA A 60 -4.23 -9.06 3.62
N MET A 61 -4.81 -8.76 2.45
CA MET A 61 -5.81 -7.68 2.30
C MET A 61 -7.06 -7.89 3.15
N ARG A 62 -7.44 -9.15 3.40
CA ARG A 62 -8.60 -9.51 4.22
C ARG A 62 -8.34 -9.39 5.73
N ASN A 63 -7.10 -9.18 6.13
CA ASN A 63 -6.80 -8.90 7.54
C ASN A 63 -7.31 -7.50 7.88
N PRO A 64 -8.16 -7.33 8.92
CA PRO A 64 -8.79 -6.05 9.24
C PRO A 64 -7.81 -4.97 9.69
N HIS A 65 -6.59 -5.35 10.06
CA HIS A 65 -5.54 -4.43 10.49
C HIS A 65 -4.64 -3.94 9.35
N VAL A 66 -4.77 -4.50 8.14
CA VAL A 66 -3.97 -4.06 6.98
C VAL A 66 -4.66 -2.90 6.29
N ASP A 67 -4.01 -1.77 6.17
CA ASP A 67 -4.54 -0.55 5.54
C ASP A 67 -4.02 -0.37 4.11
N ILE A 68 -2.75 -0.68 3.89
CA ILE A 68 -2.07 -0.45 2.61
C ILE A 68 -1.35 -1.73 2.19
N ILE A 69 -1.37 -2.02 0.88
CA ILE A 69 -0.44 -2.97 0.28
C ILE A 69 0.72 -2.18 -0.32
N GLY A 70 1.90 -2.35 0.26
CA GLY A 70 3.15 -1.73 -0.18
C GLY A 70 3.71 -2.43 -1.41
N HIS A 71 4.24 -1.65 -2.39
CA HIS A 71 4.85 -2.14 -3.64
C HIS A 71 4.31 -3.52 -4.09
N PRO A 72 3.04 -3.58 -4.55
CA PRO A 72 2.24 -4.81 -4.63
C PRO A 72 2.86 -5.96 -5.42
N THR A 73 3.67 -5.68 -6.45
CA THR A 73 4.32 -6.75 -7.22
C THR A 73 5.67 -7.16 -6.63
N GLY A 74 6.26 -6.35 -5.77
CA GLY A 74 7.58 -6.59 -5.19
C GLY A 74 8.72 -6.52 -6.20
N ARG A 75 8.51 -5.91 -7.38
CA ARG A 75 9.56 -5.78 -8.41
C ARG A 75 10.72 -4.91 -7.96
N MET A 76 11.89 -5.16 -8.55
CA MET A 76 13.11 -4.34 -8.41
C MET A 76 13.76 -4.15 -9.78
N ILE A 77 13.63 -2.97 -10.37
CA ILE A 77 14.16 -2.64 -11.70
C ILE A 77 15.67 -2.37 -11.60
N PRO A 78 16.51 -2.97 -12.47
CA PRO A 78 16.21 -4.03 -13.43
C PRO A 78 16.49 -5.44 -12.88
N SER A 79 16.76 -5.58 -11.58
CA SER A 79 17.38 -6.78 -10.99
C SER A 79 16.40 -7.92 -10.70
N ARG A 80 15.09 -7.62 -10.52
CA ARG A 80 14.08 -8.61 -10.15
C ARG A 80 12.73 -8.27 -10.76
N GLU A 81 12.18 -9.18 -11.52
CA GLU A 81 10.78 -9.13 -11.95
C GLU A 81 9.85 -9.23 -10.73
N GLY A 82 8.68 -8.62 -10.81
CA GLY A 82 7.64 -8.75 -9.81
C GLY A 82 7.08 -10.17 -9.70
N ALA A 83 6.33 -10.43 -8.64
CA ALA A 83 5.54 -11.64 -8.51
C ALA A 83 4.53 -11.74 -9.65
N ASP A 84 4.32 -12.95 -10.16
CA ASP A 84 3.31 -13.23 -11.20
C ASP A 84 1.92 -13.23 -10.55
N LEU A 85 1.32 -12.05 -10.45
CA LEU A 85 0.02 -11.83 -9.80
C LEU A 85 -1.13 -11.83 -10.83
N ASP A 86 -2.27 -12.39 -10.45
CA ASP A 86 -3.53 -12.08 -11.11
C ASP A 86 -4.01 -10.69 -10.63
N MET A 87 -3.59 -9.66 -11.36
CA MET A 87 -3.90 -8.28 -10.98
C MET A 87 -5.39 -7.95 -11.03
N GLU A 88 -6.21 -8.68 -11.81
CA GLU A 88 -7.67 -8.52 -11.77
C GLU A 88 -8.22 -8.95 -10.41
N ALA A 89 -7.81 -10.13 -9.94
CA ALA A 89 -8.20 -10.64 -8.64
C ALA A 89 -7.66 -9.76 -7.50
N VAL A 90 -6.42 -9.27 -7.63
CA VAL A 90 -5.82 -8.34 -6.65
C VAL A 90 -6.62 -7.04 -6.55
N LEU A 91 -6.95 -6.41 -7.67
CA LEU A 91 -7.72 -5.16 -7.69
C LEU A 91 -9.15 -5.39 -7.15
N ALA A 92 -9.79 -6.51 -7.51
CA ALA A 92 -11.10 -6.85 -6.98
C ALA A 92 -11.07 -7.00 -5.45
N ALA A 93 -10.07 -7.71 -4.92
CA ALA A 93 -9.89 -7.90 -3.47
C ALA A 93 -9.56 -6.59 -2.74
N ALA A 94 -8.72 -5.74 -3.33
CA ALA A 94 -8.40 -4.43 -2.76
C ALA A 94 -9.65 -3.55 -2.63
N LYS A 95 -10.50 -3.55 -3.66
CA LYS A 95 -11.79 -2.85 -3.62
C LYS A 95 -12.71 -3.41 -2.54
N GLU A 96 -12.85 -4.74 -2.46
CA GLU A 96 -13.71 -5.42 -1.48
C GLU A 96 -13.26 -5.14 -0.05
N SER A 97 -11.94 -5.23 0.19
CA SER A 97 -11.34 -5.01 1.51
C SER A 97 -11.20 -3.52 1.86
N GLY A 98 -11.31 -2.60 0.89
CA GLY A 98 -11.12 -1.16 1.09
C GLY A 98 -9.66 -0.76 1.37
N VAL A 99 -8.66 -1.64 1.14
CA VAL A 99 -7.23 -1.33 1.30
C VAL A 99 -6.78 -0.34 0.23
N ALA A 100 -5.82 0.51 0.58
CA ALA A 100 -5.12 1.31 -0.41
C ALA A 100 -3.99 0.50 -1.07
N LEU A 101 -3.66 0.85 -2.33
CA LEU A 101 -2.50 0.29 -3.02
C LEU A 101 -1.42 1.35 -3.16
N GLU A 102 -0.17 0.95 -2.96
CA GLU A 102 0.96 1.86 -3.05
C GLU A 102 1.41 2.07 -4.49
N ILE A 103 1.78 3.32 -4.81
CA ILE A 103 2.71 3.69 -5.86
C ILE A 103 4.04 3.99 -5.17
N ASN A 104 4.91 2.99 -5.05
CA ASN A 104 6.23 3.17 -4.49
C ASN A 104 7.08 4.03 -5.44
N ALA A 105 7.54 5.18 -4.96
CA ALA A 105 8.24 6.18 -5.75
C ALA A 105 9.72 5.86 -5.97
N HIS A 106 10.27 4.85 -5.30
CA HIS A 106 11.67 4.50 -5.47
C HIS A 106 11.95 4.08 -6.93
N PRO A 107 12.96 4.66 -7.62
CA PRO A 107 13.19 4.41 -9.05
C PRO A 107 13.45 2.94 -9.40
N ALA A 108 13.95 2.16 -8.44
CA ALA A 108 14.13 0.72 -8.62
C ALA A 108 12.81 -0.06 -8.47
N ARG A 109 11.71 0.56 -8.06
CA ARG A 109 10.40 -0.10 -7.90
C ARG A 109 9.36 0.45 -8.88
N LEU A 110 8.91 1.70 -8.70
CA LEU A 110 7.80 2.35 -9.42
C LEU A 110 6.55 1.43 -9.46
N ASP A 111 6.15 0.96 -8.30
CA ASP A 111 5.18 -0.14 -8.10
C ASP A 111 4.06 0.33 -7.16
N LEU A 112 2.83 0.41 -7.59
CA LEU A 112 2.23 0.09 -8.89
C LEU A 112 2.74 0.95 -10.05
N ASP A 113 2.67 0.38 -11.26
CA ASP A 113 2.87 1.15 -12.48
C ASP A 113 1.64 2.01 -12.83
N ASP A 114 1.78 2.80 -13.90
CA ASP A 114 0.75 3.72 -14.38
C ASP A 114 -0.51 2.99 -14.90
N VAL A 115 -0.35 1.80 -15.48
CA VAL A 115 -1.48 1.02 -16.03
C VAL A 115 -2.38 0.51 -14.91
N TYR A 116 -1.79 -0.13 -13.90
CA TYR A 116 -2.56 -0.64 -12.76
C TYR A 116 -3.04 0.46 -11.83
N SER A 117 -2.29 1.57 -11.70
CA SER A 117 -2.75 2.76 -10.98
C SER A 117 -4.03 3.33 -11.60
N ARG A 118 -4.08 3.46 -12.95
CA ARG A 118 -5.28 3.88 -13.66
C ARG A 118 -6.46 2.96 -13.45
N ARG A 119 -6.22 1.65 -13.45
CA ARG A 119 -7.28 0.65 -13.22
C ARG A 119 -7.80 0.72 -11.80
N ALA A 120 -6.91 0.86 -10.81
CA ALA A 120 -7.29 0.99 -9.41
C ALA A 120 -8.23 2.17 -9.18
N ILE A 121 -7.89 3.38 -9.66
CA ILE A 121 -8.76 4.56 -9.52
C ILE A 121 -10.08 4.40 -10.28
N GLY A 122 -10.06 3.74 -11.44
CA GLY A 122 -11.28 3.41 -12.19
C GLY A 122 -12.25 2.49 -11.42
N MET A 123 -11.74 1.73 -10.47
CA MET A 123 -12.52 0.88 -9.57
C MET A 123 -12.85 1.54 -8.23
N GLY A 124 -12.37 2.77 -7.99
CA GLY A 124 -12.55 3.51 -6.75
C GLY A 124 -11.64 3.04 -5.61
N ILE A 125 -10.50 2.37 -5.93
CA ILE A 125 -9.51 1.95 -4.95
C ILE A 125 -8.60 3.13 -4.65
N PRO A 126 -8.44 3.54 -3.37
CA PRO A 126 -7.54 4.63 -3.00
C PRO A 126 -6.08 4.21 -3.22
N LEU A 127 -5.25 5.19 -3.57
CA LEU A 127 -3.82 5.00 -3.74
C LEU A 127 -3.03 5.76 -2.67
N THR A 128 -1.81 5.34 -2.43
CA THR A 128 -0.81 6.10 -1.68
C THR A 128 0.46 6.23 -2.50
N ILE A 129 1.20 7.34 -2.31
CA ILE A 129 2.50 7.56 -2.97
C ILE A 129 3.54 7.69 -1.88
N ASN A 130 4.44 6.72 -1.78
CA ASN A 130 5.48 6.68 -0.76
C ASN A 130 6.86 6.51 -1.39
N THR A 131 7.88 7.00 -0.72
CA THR A 131 9.27 6.95 -1.23
C THR A 131 10.02 5.69 -0.81
N ASP A 132 9.51 4.96 0.20
CA ASP A 132 10.24 3.84 0.82
C ASP A 132 11.63 4.32 1.32
N ALA A 133 11.64 5.52 1.92
CA ALA A 133 12.85 6.25 2.28
C ALA A 133 13.60 5.57 3.44
N HIS A 134 14.89 5.26 3.21
CA HIS A 134 15.82 4.74 4.21
C HIS A 134 16.88 5.78 4.61
N SER A 135 16.84 6.95 3.96
CA SER A 135 17.66 8.12 4.29
C SER A 135 16.86 9.41 4.04
N PRO A 136 17.26 10.55 4.62
CA PRO A 136 16.62 11.84 4.32
C PRO A 136 16.63 12.21 2.82
N ALA A 137 17.67 11.82 2.07
CA ALA A 137 17.76 12.10 0.65
C ALA A 137 16.72 11.32 -0.17
N ASP A 138 16.27 10.18 0.31
CA ASP A 138 15.28 9.36 -0.41
C ASP A 138 13.89 10.02 -0.41
N MET A 139 13.65 11.00 0.46
CA MET A 139 12.41 11.79 0.45
C MET A 139 12.24 12.57 -0.87
N ASP A 140 13.33 12.94 -1.51
CA ASP A 140 13.32 13.65 -2.79
C ASP A 140 12.83 12.76 -3.95
N LEU A 141 12.79 11.43 -3.75
CA LEU A 141 12.31 10.47 -4.77
C LEU A 141 10.80 10.56 -5.01
N LEU A 142 10.06 11.27 -4.18
CA LEU A 142 8.60 11.41 -4.30
C LEU A 142 8.15 11.83 -5.71
N HIS A 143 8.94 12.65 -6.40
CA HIS A 143 8.61 13.12 -7.75
C HIS A 143 8.47 11.99 -8.78
N PHE A 144 9.16 10.86 -8.62
CA PHE A 144 9.00 9.68 -9.49
C PHE A 144 7.63 9.01 -9.30
N GLY A 145 7.17 8.88 -8.05
CA GLY A 145 5.84 8.37 -7.74
C GLY A 145 4.73 9.28 -8.28
N VAL A 146 4.89 10.60 -8.12
CA VAL A 146 3.97 11.59 -8.69
C VAL A 146 3.95 11.52 -10.22
N ALA A 147 5.12 11.33 -10.87
CA ALA A 147 5.18 11.18 -12.33
C ALA A 147 4.46 9.90 -12.78
N THR A 148 4.64 8.77 -12.06
CA THR A 148 3.94 7.50 -12.33
C THR A 148 2.43 7.68 -12.16
N ALA A 149 1.98 8.29 -11.07
CA ALA A 149 0.59 8.58 -10.81
C ALA A 149 -0.05 9.44 -11.93
N ARG A 150 0.62 10.52 -12.34
CA ARG A 150 0.15 11.39 -13.43
C ARG A 150 0.03 10.65 -14.76
N ARG A 151 0.92 9.73 -15.07
CA ARG A 151 0.80 8.87 -16.27
C ARG A 151 -0.42 7.97 -16.19
N GLY A 152 -0.77 7.49 -14.99
CA GLY A 152 -1.99 6.73 -14.71
C GLY A 152 -3.25 7.59 -14.59
N TRP A 153 -3.18 8.91 -14.83
CA TRP A 153 -4.30 9.85 -14.69
C TRP A 153 -4.88 9.91 -13.27
N VAL A 154 -4.05 9.62 -12.29
CA VAL A 154 -4.39 9.72 -10.88
C VAL A 154 -4.48 11.19 -10.48
N GLU A 155 -5.55 11.56 -9.82
CA GLU A 155 -5.78 12.90 -9.29
C GLU A 155 -5.53 12.94 -7.77
N ALA A 156 -5.40 14.12 -7.19
CA ALA A 156 -5.17 14.28 -5.75
C ALA A 156 -6.24 13.58 -4.91
N LYS A 157 -7.51 13.64 -5.30
CA LYS A 157 -8.62 12.98 -4.59
C LYS A 157 -8.47 11.46 -4.46
N ASP A 158 -7.71 10.84 -5.38
CA ASP A 158 -7.49 9.39 -5.43
C ASP A 158 -6.33 8.94 -4.52
N VAL A 159 -5.60 9.90 -3.91
CA VAL A 159 -4.35 9.67 -3.18
C VAL A 159 -4.51 10.03 -1.71
N ILE A 160 -4.44 9.05 -0.81
CA ILE A 160 -4.66 9.26 0.63
C ILE A 160 -3.66 10.24 1.27
N ASN A 161 -2.46 10.40 0.69
CA ASN A 161 -1.47 11.36 1.16
C ASN A 161 -1.92 12.84 1.02
N THR A 162 -2.95 13.10 0.23
CA THR A 162 -3.48 14.45 0.00
C THR A 162 -4.75 14.75 0.79
N TRP A 163 -5.30 13.76 1.49
CA TRP A 163 -6.47 13.92 2.33
C TRP A 163 -6.12 14.72 3.58
N ASP A 164 -7.11 15.40 4.13
CA ASP A 164 -6.92 16.01 5.45
C ASP A 164 -6.86 14.95 6.57
N ALA A 165 -6.39 15.35 7.75
CA ALA A 165 -6.21 14.41 8.85
C ALA A 165 -7.53 13.76 9.29
N GLU A 166 -8.66 14.47 9.22
CA GLU A 166 -9.97 13.93 9.61
C GLU A 166 -10.46 12.89 8.62
N GLU A 167 -10.26 13.11 7.33
CA GLU A 167 -10.62 12.19 6.25
C GLU A 167 -9.78 10.92 6.35
N LEU A 168 -8.45 11.04 6.48
CA LEU A 168 -7.54 9.91 6.65
C LEU A 168 -7.91 9.09 7.89
N LEU A 169 -8.09 9.71 9.04
CA LEU A 169 -8.46 9.01 10.28
C LEU A 169 -9.83 8.35 10.21
N ARG A 170 -10.77 8.93 9.46
CA ARG A 170 -12.09 8.34 9.24
C ARG A 170 -11.98 7.08 8.39
N TRP A 171 -11.17 7.13 7.33
CA TRP A 171 -10.91 5.98 6.47
C TRP A 171 -10.22 4.84 7.24
N LEU A 172 -9.16 5.13 7.99
CA LEU A 172 -8.44 4.14 8.82
C LEU A 172 -9.39 3.45 9.82
N ARG A 173 -10.27 4.22 10.50
CA ARG A 173 -11.26 3.65 11.44
C ARG A 173 -12.36 2.84 10.78
N GLY A 174 -12.74 3.19 9.56
CA GLY A 174 -13.78 2.49 8.81
C GLY A 174 -13.36 1.10 8.32
N ARG A 175 -12.08 0.78 8.41
CA ARG A 175 -11.52 -0.53 8.02
C ARG A 175 -11.51 -1.54 9.16
N GLY A 176 -11.40 -1.11 10.40
CA GLY A 176 -11.31 -1.96 11.60
C GLY A 176 -12.67 -2.30 12.25
N GLY A 177 -13.80 -2.10 11.55
CA GLY A 177 -15.15 -2.31 12.07
C GLY A 177 -15.88 -3.51 11.47
#